data_f4d2acc672382783c8679dbe3e557145
#
_entry.id   f4d2acc672382783c8679dbe3e557145
#
_cell.length_a   1.000
_cell.length_b   1.000
_cell.length_c   1.000
_cell.angle_alpha   90.00
_cell.angle_beta   90.00
_cell.angle_gamma   90.00
#
_symmetry.space_group_name_H-M   'P 1'
#
loop_
_entity.id
_entity.type
_entity.pdbx_description
1 polymer ?
#
loop_
_entity_poly.entity_id
_entity_poly.type
_entity_poly.pdbx_seq_one_letter_code
_entity_poly.pdbx_strand_id
1 'polypeptide(L)'
;MMGLLAEQIALMRFEHRQLETYRRVNARFAQSLARLLRAGDLVWVHDFHLMPLAEELRRRRVRQRIGFFLHTPFPPTEILSTLPEHESLIRALFASDLIGFPPEEDLVRFQEHIRRVCGGTAKE
;
A
#
# COMPACT_ATOMS: atom_id res chain seq x y z
N MET A 1 -7.92 -20.70 -2.41
CA MET A 1 -8.15 -20.07 -3.72
C MET A 1 -9.37 -19.17 -3.73
N MET A 2 -10.42 -19.57 -3.03
CA MET A 2 -11.62 -18.72 -2.89
C MET A 2 -11.28 -17.36 -2.29
N GLY A 3 -10.37 -17.31 -1.30
CA GLY A 3 -9.97 -16.05 -0.68
C GLY A 3 -9.30 -15.07 -1.62
N LEU A 4 -8.43 -15.57 -2.51
CA LEU A 4 -7.74 -14.72 -3.47
C LEU A 4 -8.72 -14.02 -4.40
N LEU A 5 -9.68 -14.77 -4.95
CA LEU A 5 -10.69 -14.20 -5.84
C LEU A 5 -11.59 -13.21 -5.09
N ALA A 6 -11.99 -13.54 -3.88
CA ALA A 6 -12.83 -12.66 -3.07
C ALA A 6 -12.14 -11.33 -2.77
N GLU A 7 -10.84 -11.36 -2.49
CA GLU A 7 -10.07 -10.14 -2.22
C GLU A 7 -9.93 -9.28 -3.47
N GLN A 8 -9.72 -9.90 -4.62
CA GLN A 8 -9.64 -9.17 -5.89
C GLN A 8 -10.98 -8.51 -6.22
N ILE A 9 -12.08 -9.21 -6.00
CA ILE A 9 -13.42 -8.66 -6.21
C ILE A 9 -13.68 -7.51 -5.24
N ALA A 10 -13.29 -7.64 -3.99
CA ALA A 10 -13.44 -6.56 -3.01
C ALA A 10 -12.69 -5.29 -3.45
N LEU A 11 -11.49 -5.43 -3.99
CA LEU A 11 -10.73 -4.31 -4.53
C LEU A 11 -11.46 -3.65 -5.69
N MET A 12 -12.02 -4.45 -6.59
CA MET A 12 -12.74 -3.94 -7.76
C MET A 12 -14.00 -3.16 -7.41
N ARG A 13 -14.57 -3.38 -6.24
CA ARG A 13 -15.78 -2.69 -5.79
C ARG A 13 -15.49 -1.39 -5.06
N PHE A 14 -14.24 -1.00 -4.97
CA PHE A 14 -13.84 0.24 -4.32
C PHE A 14 -14.33 1.42 -5.16
N GLU A 15 -15.26 2.19 -4.63
CA GLU A 15 -15.79 3.40 -5.28
C GLU A 15 -15.06 4.63 -4.77
N HIS A 16 -15.21 5.75 -5.48
CA HIS A 16 -14.56 7.02 -5.08
C HIS A 16 -14.86 7.41 -3.64
N ARG A 17 -16.10 7.23 -3.21
CA ARG A 17 -16.51 7.55 -1.84
C ARG A 17 -15.78 6.68 -0.83
N GLN A 18 -15.66 5.41 -1.12
CA GLN A 18 -14.95 4.46 -0.27
C GLN A 18 -13.45 4.77 -0.24
N LEU A 19 -12.90 5.16 -1.37
CA LEU A 19 -11.50 5.54 -1.46
C LEU A 19 -11.20 6.79 -0.62
N GLU A 20 -12.08 7.76 -0.67
CA GLU A 20 -11.96 8.98 0.13
C GLU A 20 -11.99 8.66 1.63
N THR A 21 -12.93 7.82 2.04
CA THR A 21 -13.01 7.34 3.43
C THR A 21 -11.76 6.57 3.84
N TYR A 22 -11.28 5.72 2.96
CA TYR A 22 -10.07 4.94 3.16
C TYR A 22 -8.86 5.85 3.40
N ARG A 23 -8.70 6.89 2.60
CA ARG A 23 -7.61 7.85 2.77
C ARG A 23 -7.77 8.65 4.06
N ARG A 24 -8.98 9.02 4.40
CA ARG A 24 -9.27 9.76 5.64
C ARG A 24 -8.93 8.94 6.88
N VAL A 25 -9.29 7.65 6.87
CA VAL A 25 -8.96 6.75 7.98
C VAL A 25 -7.46 6.62 8.13
N ASN A 26 -6.74 6.47 7.02
CA ASN A 26 -5.29 6.38 7.06
C ASN A 26 -4.64 7.68 7.57
N ALA A 27 -5.18 8.83 7.18
CA ALA A 27 -4.69 10.11 7.66
C ALA A 27 -4.88 10.26 9.16
N ARG A 28 -6.03 9.86 9.69
CA ARG A 28 -6.29 9.89 11.13
C ARG A 28 -5.40 8.93 11.89
N PHE A 29 -5.20 7.74 11.34
CA PHE A 29 -4.32 6.75 11.95
C PHE A 29 -2.90 7.29 12.02
N ALA A 30 -2.43 7.91 10.93
CA ALA A 30 -1.10 8.51 10.88
C ALA A 30 -0.95 9.65 11.90
N GLN A 31 -1.97 10.46 12.05
CA GLN A 31 -1.96 11.55 13.02
C GLN A 31 -1.77 11.03 14.45
N SER A 32 -2.51 9.98 14.80
CA SER A 32 -2.42 9.37 16.12
C SER A 32 -1.08 8.68 16.31
N LEU A 33 -0.62 7.94 15.33
CA LEU A 33 0.64 7.20 15.40
C LEU A 33 1.84 8.14 15.50
N ALA A 34 1.82 9.24 14.75
CA ALA A 34 2.93 10.20 14.75
C ALA A 34 3.20 10.77 16.15
N ARG A 35 2.15 10.90 16.96
CA ARG A 35 2.28 11.38 18.34
C ARG A 35 2.92 10.36 19.28
N LEU A 36 2.80 9.09 18.95
CA LEU A 36 3.28 7.99 19.79
C LEU A 36 4.70 7.56 19.44
N LEU A 37 5.16 7.85 18.23
CA LEU A 37 6.46 7.40 17.76
C LEU A 37 7.60 8.12 18.47
N ARG A 38 8.62 7.33 18.80
CA ARG A 38 9.85 7.82 19.42
C ARG A 38 11.01 7.61 18.46
N ALA A 39 12.09 8.36 18.68
CA ALA A 39 13.32 8.18 17.91
C ALA A 39 13.79 6.73 18.03
N GLY A 40 14.15 6.13 16.92
CA GLY A 40 14.60 4.74 16.89
C GLY A 40 13.51 3.70 16.73
N ASP A 41 12.24 4.10 16.80
CA ASP A 41 11.13 3.17 16.55
C ASP A 41 11.12 2.75 15.07
N LEU A 42 10.65 1.53 14.85
CA LEU A 42 10.42 0.98 13.53
C LEU A 42 8.91 0.85 13.32
N VAL A 43 8.40 1.39 12.23
CA VAL A 43 6.99 1.27 11.90
C VAL A 43 6.82 0.08 10.95
N TRP A 44 5.98 -0.86 11.32
CA TRP A 44 5.73 -2.06 10.54
C TRP A 44 4.26 -2.09 10.14
N VAL A 45 4.00 -1.87 8.85
CA VAL A 45 2.64 -1.71 8.32
C VAL A 45 2.23 -2.99 7.61
N HIS A 46 1.00 -3.43 7.82
CA HIS A 46 0.49 -4.67 7.24
C HIS A 46 -0.78 -4.44 6.43
N ASP A 47 -0.81 -5.01 5.24
CA ASP A 47 -1.96 -5.17 4.38
C ASP A 47 -2.55 -3.91 3.75
N PHE A 48 -3.53 -4.13 2.85
CA PHE A 48 -4.13 -3.09 2.03
C PHE A 48 -4.76 -1.95 2.80
N HIS A 49 -5.30 -2.26 4.00
CA HIS A 49 -6.05 -1.27 4.76
C HIS A 49 -5.20 -0.05 5.10
N LEU A 50 -3.89 -0.25 5.11
CA LEU A 50 -2.94 0.78 5.51
C LEU A 50 -1.94 1.13 4.40
N MET A 51 -2.28 0.87 3.13
CA MET A 51 -1.39 1.21 2.01
C MET A 51 -0.99 2.68 1.99
N PRO A 52 -1.90 3.64 2.24
CA PRO A 52 -1.51 5.05 2.23
C PRO A 52 -0.80 5.51 3.50
N LEU A 53 -0.70 4.66 4.52
CA LEU A 53 -0.22 5.10 5.83
C LEU A 53 1.19 5.67 5.79
N ALA A 54 2.10 5.03 5.09
CA ALA A 54 3.48 5.50 5.03
C ALA A 54 3.57 6.91 4.44
N GLU A 55 2.84 7.16 3.36
CA GLU A 55 2.79 8.48 2.75
C GLU A 55 2.23 9.52 3.71
N GLU A 56 1.16 9.17 4.42
CA GLU A 56 0.56 10.07 5.40
C GLU A 56 1.51 10.35 6.56
N LEU A 57 2.28 9.35 6.98
CA LEU A 57 3.29 9.56 8.02
C LEU A 57 4.39 10.51 7.54
N ARG A 58 4.86 10.34 6.30
CA ARG A 58 5.89 11.21 5.73
C ARG A 58 5.41 12.66 5.60
N ARG A 59 4.14 12.86 5.29
CA ARG A 59 3.56 14.20 5.24
C ARG A 59 3.59 14.88 6.61
N ARG A 60 3.57 14.08 7.68
CA ARG A 60 3.64 14.57 9.06
C ARG A 60 5.05 14.58 9.61
N ARG A 61 6.03 14.48 8.71
CA ARG A 61 7.46 14.57 9.03
C ARG A 61 7.96 13.44 9.92
N VAL A 62 7.31 12.30 9.88
CA VAL A 62 7.79 11.08 10.53
C VAL A 62 9.00 10.59 9.75
N ARG A 63 10.11 10.40 10.45
CA ARG A 63 11.39 10.00 9.83
C ARG A 63 11.81 8.57 10.17
N GLN A 64 11.12 7.90 11.06
CA GLN A 64 11.39 6.53 11.41
C GLN A 64 11.31 5.65 10.17
N ARG A 65 12.03 4.54 10.20
CA ARG A 65 11.97 3.56 9.11
C ARG A 65 10.61 2.90 9.08
N ILE A 66 10.07 2.73 7.88
CA ILE A 66 8.76 2.15 7.67
C ILE A 66 8.91 0.94 6.75
N GLY A 67 8.45 -0.22 7.23
CA GLY A 67 8.31 -1.41 6.42
C GLY A 67 6.84 -1.69 6.15
N PHE A 68 6.52 -2.11 4.95
CA PHE A 68 5.18 -2.53 4.56
C PHE A 68 5.22 -3.98 4.14
N PHE A 69 4.30 -4.78 4.66
CA PHE A 69 4.21 -6.19 4.30
C PHE A 69 2.78 -6.53 3.90
N LEU A 70 2.62 -7.01 2.68
CA LEU A 70 1.33 -7.40 2.14
C LEU A 70 1.13 -8.90 2.36
N HIS A 71 0.23 -9.26 3.26
CA HIS A 71 -0.08 -10.65 3.56
C HIS A 71 -1.00 -11.28 2.54
N THR A 72 -1.86 -10.46 1.92
CA THR A 72 -2.78 -10.93 0.88
C THR A 72 -2.06 -10.92 -0.47
N PRO A 73 -2.43 -11.82 -1.39
CA PRO A 73 -1.80 -11.85 -2.70
C PRO A 73 -1.98 -10.54 -3.47
N PHE A 74 -0.92 -10.11 -4.12
CA PHE A 74 -0.97 -8.91 -4.93
C PHE A 74 -1.77 -9.20 -6.20
N PRO A 75 -2.80 -8.39 -6.52
CA PRO A 75 -3.63 -8.68 -7.68
C PRO A 75 -2.89 -8.43 -9.00
N PRO A 76 -3.29 -9.11 -10.08
CA PRO A 76 -2.74 -8.84 -11.40
C PRO A 76 -3.00 -7.41 -11.84
N THR A 77 -2.15 -6.89 -12.72
CA THR A 77 -2.29 -5.52 -13.23
C THR A 77 -3.66 -5.27 -13.86
N GLU A 78 -4.20 -6.25 -14.55
CA GLU A 78 -5.49 -6.14 -15.23
C GLU A 78 -6.62 -5.83 -14.24
N ILE A 79 -6.55 -6.40 -13.06
CA ILE A 79 -7.56 -6.17 -12.02
C ILE A 79 -7.27 -4.89 -11.28
N LEU A 80 -6.03 -4.68 -10.89
CA LEU A 80 -5.64 -3.51 -10.11
C LEU A 80 -5.90 -2.21 -10.86
N SER A 81 -5.69 -2.22 -12.17
CA SER A 81 -5.91 -1.03 -13.02
C SER A 81 -7.37 -0.59 -13.09
N THR A 82 -8.31 -1.44 -12.65
CA THR A 82 -9.73 -1.05 -12.59
C THR A 82 -10.05 -0.18 -11.38
N LEU A 83 -9.15 -0.12 -10.39
CA LEU A 83 -9.37 0.69 -9.21
C LEU A 83 -9.20 2.17 -9.52
N PRO A 84 -10.06 3.04 -8.97
CA PRO A 84 -9.82 4.47 -9.03
C PRO A 84 -8.52 4.82 -8.33
N GLU A 85 -7.72 5.67 -8.94
CA GLU A 85 -6.46 6.16 -8.37
C GLU A 85 -5.48 5.03 -8.00
N HIS A 86 -5.51 3.91 -8.70
CA HIS A 86 -4.60 2.79 -8.41
C HIS A 86 -3.14 3.21 -8.45
N GLU A 87 -2.78 4.09 -9.37
CA GLU A 87 -1.41 4.59 -9.48
C GLU A 87 -1.00 5.37 -8.24
N SER A 88 -1.91 6.22 -7.73
CA SER A 88 -1.66 7.00 -6.52
C SER A 88 -1.47 6.09 -5.30
N LEU A 89 -2.28 5.04 -5.18
CA LEU A 89 -2.16 4.08 -4.09
C LEU A 89 -0.83 3.32 -4.15
N ILE A 90 -0.44 2.91 -5.34
CA ILE A 90 0.83 2.19 -5.51
C ILE A 90 2.01 3.12 -5.21
N ARG A 91 1.95 4.36 -5.68
CA ARG A 91 3.01 5.33 -5.39
C ARG A 91 3.14 5.62 -3.89
N ALA A 92 2.04 5.57 -3.16
CA ALA A 92 2.06 5.77 -1.72
C ALA A 92 2.93 4.71 -1.00
N LEU A 93 3.02 3.51 -1.54
CA LEU A 93 3.88 2.47 -0.97
C LEU A 93 5.36 2.83 -1.01
N PHE A 94 5.77 3.67 -1.95
CA PHE A 94 7.17 4.06 -2.07
C PHE A 94 7.64 4.99 -0.95
N ALA A 95 6.72 5.45 -0.11
CA ALA A 95 7.08 6.16 1.12
C ALA A 95 7.64 5.19 2.17
N SER A 96 7.44 3.89 1.99
CA SER A 96 8.04 2.87 2.84
C SER A 96 9.48 2.61 2.44
N ASP A 97 10.31 2.28 3.41
CA ASP A 97 11.71 1.93 3.15
C ASP A 97 11.87 0.51 2.64
N LEU A 98 10.91 -0.35 3.00
CA LEU A 98 10.92 -1.75 2.59
C LEU A 98 9.49 -2.20 2.31
N ILE A 99 9.31 -2.93 1.22
CA ILE A 99 8.02 -3.53 0.87
C ILE A 99 8.24 -5.03 0.72
N GLY A 100 7.50 -5.83 1.48
CA GLY A 100 7.63 -7.27 1.48
C GLY A 100 6.37 -7.98 1.03
N PHE A 101 6.56 -9.12 0.38
CA PHE A 101 5.49 -10.00 -0.09
C PHE A 101 5.86 -11.45 0.27
N PRO A 102 4.93 -12.27 0.82
CA PRO A 102 5.28 -13.63 1.19
C PRO A 102 5.67 -14.50 0.00
N PRO A 103 4.88 -14.58 -1.09
CA PRO A 103 5.28 -15.34 -2.27
C PRO A 103 6.11 -14.50 -3.21
N GLU A 104 7.14 -15.10 -3.78
CA GLU A 104 7.97 -14.44 -4.78
C GLU A 104 7.14 -13.98 -5.99
N GLU A 105 6.12 -14.73 -6.34
CA GLU A 105 5.20 -14.39 -7.42
C GLU A 105 4.54 -13.03 -7.24
N ASP A 106 4.19 -12.69 -6.01
CA ASP A 106 3.57 -11.42 -5.70
C ASP A 106 4.55 -10.26 -5.89
N LEU A 107 5.81 -10.49 -5.56
CA LEU A 107 6.84 -9.49 -5.81
C LEU A 107 6.99 -9.23 -7.31
N VAL A 108 7.00 -10.29 -8.11
CA VAL A 108 7.10 -10.18 -9.56
C VAL A 108 5.91 -9.41 -10.14
N ARG A 109 4.71 -9.70 -9.66
CA ARG A 109 3.50 -8.99 -10.09
C ARG A 109 3.56 -7.51 -9.74
N PHE A 110 4.05 -7.20 -8.56
CA PHE A 110 4.21 -5.81 -8.13
C PHE A 110 5.20 -5.08 -9.01
N GLN A 111 6.35 -5.66 -9.27
CA GLN A 111 7.39 -5.07 -10.12
C GLN A 111 6.86 -4.85 -11.54
N GLU A 112 6.12 -5.81 -12.07
CA GLU A 112 5.51 -5.70 -13.38
C GLU A 112 4.50 -4.56 -13.46
N HIS A 113 3.68 -4.42 -12.42
CA HIS A 113 2.72 -3.34 -12.35
C HIS A 113 3.42 -1.97 -12.33
N ILE A 114 4.48 -1.85 -11.56
CA ILE A 114 5.27 -0.62 -11.49
C ILE A 114 5.81 -0.24 -12.86
N ARG A 115 6.33 -1.21 -13.60
CA ARG A 115 6.87 -0.94 -14.94
C ARG A 115 5.80 -0.42 -15.88
N ARG A 116 4.61 -1.02 -15.84
CA ARG A 116 3.53 -0.67 -16.77
C ARG A 116 2.90 0.67 -16.44
N VAL A 117 2.70 0.96 -15.18
CA VAL A 117 1.90 2.10 -14.75
C VAL A 117 2.76 3.30 -14.40
N CYS A 118 3.84 3.09 -13.68
CA CYS A 118 4.66 4.19 -13.19
C CYS A 118 5.90 4.45 -14.04
N GLY A 119 6.16 3.57 -15.00
CA GLY A 119 7.31 3.72 -15.92
C GLY A 119 8.66 3.59 -15.23
N GLY A 120 8.69 3.09 -14.01
CA GLY A 120 9.92 2.94 -13.25
C GLY A 120 10.41 1.51 -13.21
N THR A 121 11.60 1.32 -12.63
CA THR A 121 12.16 0.00 -12.37
C THR A 121 12.08 -0.27 -10.87
N ALA A 122 11.37 -1.31 -10.48
CA ALA A 122 11.29 -1.70 -9.08
C ALA A 122 12.54 -2.50 -8.70
N LYS A 123 13.06 -2.24 -7.51
CA LYS A 123 14.18 -3.00 -6.94
C LYS A 123 13.67 -3.85 -5.78
N GLU A 124 14.25 -5.00 -5.63
CA GLU A 124 13.94 -5.89 -4.52
C GLU A 124 14.34 -5.33 -3.17
#